data_de47aa48ddd2080c9fa3c40877d39981
#
_entry.id   de47aa48ddd2080c9fa3c40877d39981
#
_cell.length_a   1.000
_cell.length_b   1.000
_cell.length_c   1.000
_cell.angle_alpha   90.00
_cell.angle_beta   90.00
_cell.angle_gamma   90.00
#
_symmetry.space_group_name_H-M   'P 1'
#
loop_
_entity.id
_entity.type
_entity.pdbx_description
1 polymer ?
#
loop_
_entity_poly.entity_id
_entity_poly.type
_entity_poly.pdbx_seq_one_letter_code
_entity_poly.pdbx_strand_id
1 'polypeptide(L)'
;MLSLIDRYIQLAPAMVPPPGMEDTHSPTLWHPDLHLDNVFVDPLSKKITRIIDWQSAAVMPLFYQCGISRMFKHPGTVSDGWALSELPEDYDTLDENEKAKIDSTRNSEACHKYYEAETKSRNPRHWAALQIENAEVRTEPSRLVVNVWEDRDVFFLRRSLLEIIEQWPNLCPESGICPASFSEQELALHAAEEESLSNVGEILRLFRDNWGLPPNGMVDPAEFDQVRAAVMELRDSFIESADDEAEKELFTRLWPYREADS
;
A
#
# COMPACT_ATOMS: atom_id res chain seq x y z
N MET A 1 9.54 20.71 -5.70
CA MET A 1 8.91 19.79 -6.68
C MET A 1 9.80 19.48 -7.88
N LEU A 2 10.24 20.45 -8.71
CA LEU A 2 11.08 20.16 -9.90
C LEU A 2 12.33 19.34 -9.56
N SER A 3 13.03 19.66 -8.47
CA SER A 3 14.22 18.91 -8.03
C SER A 3 13.92 17.44 -7.65
N LEU A 4 12.72 17.11 -7.20
CA LEU A 4 12.30 15.71 -6.94
C LEU A 4 12.07 14.96 -8.25
N ILE A 5 11.48 15.59 -9.24
CA ILE A 5 11.30 15.00 -10.58
C ILE A 5 12.65 14.74 -11.23
N ASP A 6 13.61 15.66 -11.11
CA ASP A 6 14.97 15.46 -11.64
C ASP A 6 15.66 14.25 -10.98
N ARG A 7 15.51 14.09 -9.64
CA ARG A 7 16.02 12.91 -8.92
C ARG A 7 15.30 11.63 -9.34
N TYR A 8 13.97 11.69 -9.49
CA TYR A 8 13.21 10.56 -10.01
C TYR A 8 13.75 10.08 -11.37
N ILE A 9 13.99 11.00 -12.30
CA ILE A 9 14.55 10.66 -13.62
C ILE A 9 15.94 10.04 -13.51
N GLN A 10 16.80 10.56 -12.62
CA GLN A 10 18.14 10.02 -12.38
C GLN A 10 18.10 8.60 -11.78
N LEU A 11 17.13 8.32 -10.93
CA LEU A 11 16.96 7.03 -10.24
C LEU A 11 16.13 6.03 -11.06
N ALA A 12 15.42 6.47 -12.11
CA ALA A 12 14.56 5.63 -12.93
C ALA A 12 15.22 4.33 -13.44
N PRO A 13 16.51 4.29 -13.81
CA PRO A 13 17.18 3.04 -14.18
C PRO A 13 17.18 1.97 -13.08
N ALA A 14 17.21 2.37 -11.79
CA ALA A 14 17.13 1.45 -10.65
C ALA A 14 15.74 0.86 -10.44
N MET A 15 14.71 1.49 -10.99
CA MET A 15 13.31 1.06 -10.84
C MET A 15 12.96 -0.12 -11.76
N VAL A 16 13.79 -0.36 -12.78
CA VAL A 16 13.62 -1.51 -13.68
C VAL A 16 14.26 -2.76 -13.06
N PRO A 17 13.61 -3.93 -13.11
CA PRO A 17 14.21 -5.17 -12.65
C PRO A 17 15.54 -5.48 -13.35
N PRO A 18 16.45 -6.23 -12.67
CA PRO A 18 17.76 -6.56 -13.21
C PRO A 18 17.66 -7.46 -14.47
N PRO A 19 18.74 -7.56 -15.25
CA PRO A 19 18.83 -8.49 -16.39
C PRO A 19 18.49 -9.94 -15.97
N GLY A 20 17.88 -10.69 -16.89
CA GLY A 20 17.38 -12.04 -16.64
C GLY A 20 15.88 -12.10 -16.28
N MET A 21 15.25 -10.95 -16.14
CA MET A 21 13.81 -10.85 -15.84
C MET A 21 13.00 -10.23 -17.00
N GLU A 22 13.50 -10.35 -18.23
CA GLU A 22 12.94 -9.68 -19.43
C GLU A 22 11.47 -10.08 -19.68
N ASP A 23 11.08 -11.30 -19.34
CA ASP A 23 9.69 -11.76 -19.49
C ASP A 23 8.73 -10.94 -18.61
N THR A 24 9.21 -10.38 -17.51
CA THR A 24 8.40 -9.54 -16.62
C THR A 24 8.19 -8.12 -17.16
N HIS A 25 8.97 -7.72 -18.16
CA HIS A 25 8.84 -6.40 -18.83
C HIS A 25 7.73 -6.40 -19.87
N SER A 26 7.21 -7.56 -20.26
CA SER A 26 6.18 -7.66 -21.30
C SER A 26 4.90 -6.96 -20.90
N PRO A 27 4.28 -6.17 -21.80
CA PRO A 27 3.00 -5.53 -21.56
C PRO A 27 1.94 -6.57 -21.16
N THR A 28 1.24 -6.28 -20.09
CA THR A 28 0.21 -7.18 -19.53
C THR A 28 -1.00 -6.36 -19.13
N LEU A 29 -2.19 -6.78 -19.56
CA LEU A 29 -3.43 -6.20 -19.07
C LEU A 29 -3.64 -6.63 -17.62
N TRP A 30 -3.87 -5.68 -16.74
CA TRP A 30 -4.08 -5.91 -15.32
C TRP A 30 -5.38 -5.30 -14.85
N HIS A 31 -6.11 -6.04 -14.02
CA HIS A 31 -7.28 -5.52 -13.32
C HIS A 31 -6.84 -4.89 -11.99
N PRO A 32 -6.95 -3.58 -11.82
CA PRO A 32 -6.35 -2.89 -10.68
C PRO A 32 -7.02 -3.24 -9.35
N ASP A 33 -8.30 -3.57 -9.37
CA ASP A 33 -9.13 -3.83 -8.19
C ASP A 33 -9.91 -5.15 -8.30
N LEU A 34 -9.19 -6.26 -8.48
CA LEU A 34 -9.81 -7.58 -8.56
C LEU A 34 -10.15 -8.09 -7.16
N HIS A 35 -11.43 -8.06 -6.81
CA HIS A 35 -11.99 -8.61 -5.57
C HIS A 35 -13.27 -9.42 -5.85
N LEU A 36 -13.83 -10.09 -4.82
CA LEU A 36 -14.92 -11.05 -4.99
C LEU A 36 -16.18 -10.43 -5.62
N ASP A 37 -16.52 -9.18 -5.31
CA ASP A 37 -17.71 -8.51 -5.83
C ASP A 37 -17.60 -8.19 -7.34
N ASN A 38 -16.37 -8.18 -7.88
CA ASN A 38 -16.10 -7.99 -9.31
C ASN A 38 -16.06 -9.31 -10.10
N VAL A 39 -16.28 -10.46 -9.45
CA VAL A 39 -16.20 -11.79 -10.06
C VAL A 39 -17.53 -12.51 -9.98
N PHE A 40 -18.17 -12.74 -11.13
CA PHE A 40 -19.43 -13.48 -11.23
C PHE A 40 -19.17 -14.95 -11.50
N VAL A 41 -19.78 -15.82 -10.70
CA VAL A 41 -19.64 -17.27 -10.78
C VAL A 41 -21.00 -17.91 -11.00
N ASP A 42 -21.08 -18.84 -11.93
CA ASP A 42 -22.27 -19.67 -12.09
C ASP A 42 -22.41 -20.62 -10.89
N PRO A 43 -23.54 -20.61 -10.17
CA PRO A 43 -23.69 -21.35 -8.91
C PRO A 43 -23.69 -22.88 -9.10
N LEU A 44 -24.04 -23.36 -10.29
CA LEU A 44 -24.12 -24.79 -10.58
C LEU A 44 -22.77 -25.34 -11.07
N SER A 45 -22.20 -24.71 -12.10
CA SER A 45 -20.93 -25.15 -12.70
C SER A 45 -19.69 -24.68 -11.96
N LYS A 46 -19.83 -23.72 -11.03
CA LYS A 46 -18.72 -23.07 -10.31
C LYS A 46 -17.71 -22.38 -11.22
N LYS A 47 -18.11 -22.04 -12.44
CA LYS A 47 -17.25 -21.37 -13.41
C LYS A 47 -17.42 -19.86 -13.33
N ILE A 48 -16.31 -19.14 -13.48
CA ILE A 48 -16.34 -17.68 -13.65
C ILE A 48 -17.02 -17.38 -14.98
N THR A 49 -18.06 -16.55 -14.93
CA THR A 49 -18.84 -16.13 -16.10
C THR A 49 -18.53 -14.71 -16.55
N ARG A 50 -18.15 -13.83 -15.60
CA ARG A 50 -17.80 -12.44 -15.89
C ARG A 50 -16.83 -11.90 -14.84
N ILE A 51 -15.99 -10.99 -15.27
CA ILE A 51 -15.23 -10.07 -14.43
C ILE A 51 -15.63 -8.67 -14.87
N ILE A 52 -16.04 -7.84 -13.94
CA ILE A 52 -16.55 -6.47 -14.18
C ILE A 52 -15.62 -5.44 -13.54
N ASP A 53 -15.95 -4.18 -13.74
CA ASP A 53 -15.24 -3.02 -13.16
C ASP A 53 -13.77 -2.91 -13.62
N TRP A 54 -13.60 -2.87 -14.94
CA TRP A 54 -12.30 -2.68 -15.58
C TRP A 54 -11.87 -1.21 -15.64
N GLN A 55 -12.49 -0.33 -14.86
CA GLN A 55 -12.07 1.07 -14.79
C GLN A 55 -10.60 1.16 -14.33
N SER A 56 -9.87 2.11 -14.89
CA SER A 56 -8.44 2.28 -14.63
C SER A 56 -7.55 1.07 -14.96
N ALA A 57 -8.09 0.04 -15.64
CA ALA A 57 -7.26 -1.04 -16.14
C ALA A 57 -6.27 -0.52 -17.18
N ALA A 58 -5.02 -0.93 -17.05
CA ALA A 58 -3.94 -0.49 -17.92
C ALA A 58 -3.14 -1.67 -18.48
N VAL A 59 -2.49 -1.46 -19.61
CA VAL A 59 -1.52 -2.38 -20.18
C VAL A 59 -0.13 -1.82 -19.91
N MET A 60 0.56 -2.38 -18.91
CA MET A 60 1.88 -1.94 -18.46
C MET A 60 2.80 -3.15 -18.28
N PRO A 61 4.11 -2.95 -18.09
CA PRO A 61 5.01 -4.05 -17.75
C PRO A 61 4.51 -4.83 -16.54
N LEU A 62 4.59 -6.17 -16.61
CA LEU A 62 4.07 -7.02 -15.55
C LEU A 62 4.72 -6.72 -14.19
N PHE A 63 6.04 -6.49 -14.14
CA PHE A 63 6.74 -6.19 -12.90
C PHE A 63 6.20 -4.94 -12.18
N TYR A 64 5.66 -3.98 -12.95
CA TYR A 64 5.15 -2.72 -12.41
C TYR A 64 3.80 -2.87 -11.69
N GLN A 65 2.96 -3.76 -12.19
CA GLN A 65 1.58 -3.87 -11.72
C GLN A 65 1.22 -5.23 -11.13
N CYS A 66 2.14 -6.22 -11.17
CA CYS A 66 1.89 -7.53 -10.59
C CYS A 66 1.71 -7.43 -9.08
N GLY A 67 0.89 -8.34 -8.56
CA GLY A 67 0.65 -8.46 -7.14
C GLY A 67 -0.30 -9.62 -6.84
N ILE A 68 -0.48 -9.89 -5.57
CA ILE A 68 -1.50 -10.81 -5.10
C ILE A 68 -2.80 -10.02 -4.94
N SER A 69 -3.86 -10.45 -5.62
CA SER A 69 -5.18 -9.82 -5.50
C SER A 69 -5.64 -9.74 -4.05
N ARG A 70 -6.31 -8.64 -3.67
CA ARG A 70 -6.80 -8.39 -2.30
C ARG A 70 -7.61 -9.55 -1.72
N MET A 71 -8.36 -10.29 -2.56
CA MET A 71 -9.16 -11.44 -2.11
C MET A 71 -8.32 -12.64 -1.66
N PHE A 72 -7.02 -12.68 -2.01
CA PHE A 72 -6.09 -13.75 -1.63
C PHE A 72 -4.94 -13.25 -0.75
N LYS A 73 -4.74 -11.93 -0.66
CA LYS A 73 -3.62 -11.35 0.09
C LYS A 73 -3.87 -11.50 1.59
N HIS A 74 -2.99 -12.23 2.28
CA HIS A 74 -2.99 -12.28 3.73
C HIS A 74 -2.57 -10.91 4.31
N PRO A 75 -3.30 -10.36 5.30
CA PRO A 75 -2.99 -9.05 5.87
C PRO A 75 -1.78 -9.05 6.83
N GLY A 76 -1.39 -10.22 7.33
CA GLY A 76 -0.26 -10.40 8.25
C GLY A 76 0.99 -10.96 7.56
N THR A 77 1.98 -11.31 8.39
CA THR A 77 3.18 -12.01 7.92
C THR A 77 2.82 -13.42 7.49
N VAL A 78 3.23 -13.79 6.28
CA VAL A 78 3.10 -15.16 5.78
C VAL A 78 4.30 -15.96 6.24
N SER A 79 4.10 -17.13 6.81
CA SER A 79 5.18 -18.01 7.25
C SER A 79 5.95 -18.57 6.04
N ASP A 80 7.24 -18.82 6.23
CA ASP A 80 8.09 -19.36 5.17
C ASP A 80 7.62 -20.73 4.67
N GLY A 81 7.80 -20.97 3.38
CA GLY A 81 7.44 -22.24 2.73
C GLY A 81 5.91 -22.42 2.55
N TRP A 82 5.49 -23.67 2.36
CA TRP A 82 4.10 -24.01 2.03
C TRP A 82 3.26 -24.48 3.23
N ALA A 83 3.89 -24.70 4.37
CA ALA A 83 3.18 -25.08 5.60
C ALA A 83 2.43 -23.85 6.16
N LEU A 84 1.25 -24.07 6.69
CA LEU A 84 0.50 -23.03 7.41
C LEU A 84 1.11 -22.81 8.79
N SER A 85 0.92 -21.62 9.33
CA SER A 85 1.26 -21.29 10.72
C SER A 85 0.66 -22.31 11.68
N GLU A 86 1.43 -22.69 12.71
CA GLU A 86 0.97 -23.61 13.73
C GLU A 86 -0.16 -22.97 14.54
N LEU A 87 -1.07 -23.82 15.05
CA LEU A 87 -2.08 -23.36 16.00
C LEU A 87 -1.41 -23.05 17.36
N PRO A 88 -1.89 -22.05 18.10
CA PRO A 88 -1.44 -21.83 19.47
C PRO A 88 -1.60 -23.09 20.33
N GLU A 89 -0.70 -23.30 21.27
CA GLU A 89 -0.73 -24.50 22.16
C GLU A 89 -2.01 -24.57 22.99
N ASP A 90 -2.60 -23.42 23.29
CA ASP A 90 -3.83 -23.28 24.08
C ASP A 90 -5.11 -23.23 23.23
N TYR A 91 -5.01 -23.44 21.90
CA TYR A 91 -6.15 -23.30 20.96
C TYR A 91 -7.41 -24.05 21.43
N ASP A 92 -7.27 -25.28 21.92
CA ASP A 92 -8.42 -26.11 22.35
C ASP A 92 -9.17 -25.52 23.55
N THR A 93 -8.51 -24.69 24.34
CA THR A 93 -9.07 -24.07 25.56
C THR A 93 -9.68 -22.69 25.34
N LEU A 94 -9.49 -22.11 24.15
CA LEU A 94 -10.00 -20.79 23.77
C LEU A 94 -11.53 -20.81 23.59
N ASP A 95 -12.13 -19.65 23.71
CA ASP A 95 -13.55 -19.49 23.38
C ASP A 95 -13.82 -19.54 21.87
N GLU A 96 -15.09 -19.71 21.47
CA GLU A 96 -15.47 -19.84 20.06
C GLU A 96 -15.15 -18.58 19.22
N ASN A 97 -15.17 -17.39 19.82
CA ASN A 97 -14.84 -16.15 19.10
C ASN A 97 -13.32 -16.04 18.86
N GLU A 98 -12.52 -16.44 19.82
CA GLU A 98 -11.06 -16.47 19.71
C GLU A 98 -10.63 -17.51 18.68
N LYS A 99 -11.20 -18.73 18.74
CA LYS A 99 -10.98 -19.76 17.72
C LYS A 99 -11.35 -19.27 16.32
N ALA A 100 -12.51 -18.63 16.16
CA ALA A 100 -12.97 -18.12 14.88
C ALA A 100 -12.01 -17.06 14.29
N LYS A 101 -11.39 -16.20 15.11
CA LYS A 101 -10.38 -15.24 14.68
C LYS A 101 -9.10 -15.94 14.19
N ILE A 102 -8.62 -16.93 14.95
CA ILE A 102 -7.43 -17.72 14.58
C ILE A 102 -7.68 -18.48 13.28
N ASP A 103 -8.83 -19.14 13.17
CA ASP A 103 -9.22 -19.88 11.98
C ASP A 103 -9.36 -18.96 10.75
N SER A 104 -9.96 -17.78 10.92
CA SER A 104 -10.06 -16.77 9.86
C SER A 104 -8.69 -16.33 9.38
N THR A 105 -7.77 -16.05 10.30
CA THR A 105 -6.38 -15.64 9.97
C THR A 105 -5.66 -16.76 9.22
N ARG A 106 -5.78 -17.99 9.71
CA ARG A 106 -5.15 -19.17 9.10
C ARG A 106 -5.73 -19.51 7.73
N ASN A 107 -7.04 -19.36 7.57
CA ASN A 107 -7.69 -19.50 6.27
C ASN A 107 -7.22 -18.44 5.26
N SER A 108 -7.05 -17.20 5.71
CA SER A 108 -6.48 -16.13 4.88
C SER A 108 -5.04 -16.46 4.43
N GLU A 109 -4.20 -16.98 5.33
CA GLU A 109 -2.85 -17.45 5.01
C GLU A 109 -2.90 -18.62 4.00
N ALA A 110 -3.81 -19.56 4.19
CA ALA A 110 -4.00 -20.68 3.27
C ALA A 110 -4.40 -20.23 1.86
N CYS A 111 -5.29 -19.27 1.74
CA CYS A 111 -5.69 -18.69 0.46
C CYS A 111 -4.50 -18.00 -0.24
N HIS A 112 -3.68 -17.27 0.52
CA HIS A 112 -2.48 -16.62 0.00
C HIS A 112 -1.49 -17.65 -0.57
N LYS A 113 -1.12 -18.64 0.21
CA LYS A 113 -0.21 -19.71 -0.19
C LYS A 113 -0.74 -20.55 -1.36
N TYR A 114 -2.04 -20.81 -1.37
CA TYR A 114 -2.68 -21.48 -2.49
C TYR A 114 -2.57 -20.67 -3.78
N TYR A 115 -2.81 -19.34 -3.70
CA TYR A 115 -2.63 -18.45 -4.85
C TYR A 115 -1.21 -18.49 -5.39
N GLU A 116 -0.20 -18.43 -4.50
CA GLU A 116 1.21 -18.51 -4.88
C GLU A 116 1.56 -19.86 -5.54
N ALA A 117 1.10 -20.97 -4.97
CA ALA A 117 1.34 -22.31 -5.49
C ALA A 117 0.73 -22.49 -6.89
N GLU A 118 -0.52 -22.04 -7.09
CA GLU A 118 -1.19 -22.08 -8.38
C GLU A 118 -0.53 -21.14 -9.39
N THR A 119 -0.10 -19.97 -8.96
CA THR A 119 0.64 -19.01 -9.79
C THR A 119 1.97 -19.60 -10.25
N LYS A 120 2.73 -20.19 -9.34
CA LYS A 120 3.99 -20.87 -9.66
C LYS A 120 3.80 -21.98 -10.70
N SER A 121 2.73 -22.77 -10.55
CA SER A 121 2.45 -23.90 -11.42
C SER A 121 1.89 -23.49 -12.79
N ARG A 122 0.97 -22.53 -12.83
CA ARG A 122 0.16 -22.23 -14.02
C ARG A 122 0.55 -20.95 -14.73
N ASN A 123 1.23 -20.02 -14.04
CA ASN A 123 1.66 -18.75 -14.61
C ASN A 123 3.09 -18.40 -14.17
N PRO A 124 4.10 -19.14 -14.67
CA PRO A 124 5.50 -18.96 -14.26
C PRO A 124 6.03 -17.53 -14.49
N ARG A 125 5.50 -16.82 -15.49
CA ARG A 125 5.85 -15.42 -15.74
C ARG A 125 5.37 -14.50 -14.61
N HIS A 126 4.14 -14.67 -14.15
CA HIS A 126 3.62 -13.92 -13.02
C HIS A 126 4.36 -14.32 -11.73
N TRP A 127 4.64 -15.60 -11.55
CA TRP A 127 5.45 -16.06 -10.42
C TRP A 127 6.83 -15.39 -10.39
N ALA A 128 7.52 -15.33 -11.54
CA ALA A 128 8.79 -14.62 -11.63
C ALA A 128 8.69 -13.14 -11.24
N ALA A 129 7.59 -12.47 -11.64
CA ALA A 129 7.34 -11.08 -11.27
C ALA A 129 7.09 -10.90 -9.75
N LEU A 130 6.41 -11.85 -9.11
CA LEU A 130 6.20 -11.83 -7.64
C LEU A 130 7.50 -12.09 -6.85
N GLN A 131 8.52 -12.70 -7.47
CA GLN A 131 9.82 -12.99 -6.84
C GLN A 131 10.86 -11.86 -7.05
N ILE A 132 10.49 -10.76 -7.68
CA ILE A 132 11.41 -9.63 -7.86
C ILE A 132 11.73 -9.02 -6.50
N GLU A 133 13.00 -9.06 -6.14
CA GLU A 133 13.48 -8.46 -4.90
C GLU A 133 13.26 -6.95 -4.89
N ASN A 134 12.78 -6.45 -3.77
CA ASN A 134 12.47 -5.03 -3.58
C ASN A 134 11.51 -4.45 -4.64
N ALA A 135 10.57 -5.27 -5.16
CA ALA A 135 9.63 -4.86 -6.21
C ALA A 135 8.82 -3.61 -5.81
N GLU A 136 8.42 -3.53 -4.55
CA GLU A 136 7.66 -2.40 -4.01
C GLU A 136 8.51 -1.12 -4.02
N VAL A 137 9.74 -1.16 -3.50
CA VAL A 137 10.69 -0.05 -3.52
C VAL A 137 10.97 0.43 -4.94
N ARG A 138 11.13 -0.49 -5.89
CA ARG A 138 11.36 -0.17 -7.31
C ARG A 138 10.19 0.53 -7.98
N THR A 139 8.96 0.16 -7.65
CA THR A 139 7.76 0.61 -8.37
C THR A 139 7.03 1.77 -7.69
N GLU A 140 7.20 1.96 -6.39
CA GLU A 140 6.50 3.00 -5.62
C GLU A 140 6.74 4.41 -6.15
N PRO A 141 7.98 4.87 -6.47
CA PRO A 141 8.18 6.22 -6.99
C PRO A 141 7.42 6.48 -8.29
N SER A 142 7.32 5.46 -9.16
CA SER A 142 6.58 5.59 -10.42
C SER A 142 5.07 5.70 -10.22
N ARG A 143 4.54 5.11 -9.17
CA ARG A 143 3.12 5.23 -8.78
C ARG A 143 2.83 6.61 -8.17
N LEU A 144 3.74 7.10 -7.35
CA LEU A 144 3.57 8.36 -6.63
C LEU A 144 3.79 9.57 -7.53
N VAL A 145 4.74 9.54 -8.47
CA VAL A 145 5.06 10.69 -9.32
C VAL A 145 3.90 11.13 -10.20
N VAL A 146 3.01 10.20 -10.57
CA VAL A 146 1.82 10.49 -11.38
C VAL A 146 0.82 11.35 -10.60
N ASN A 147 0.69 11.11 -9.30
CA ASN A 147 -0.30 11.77 -8.43
C ASN A 147 0.22 13.05 -7.76
N VAL A 148 1.55 13.24 -7.72
CA VAL A 148 2.19 14.43 -7.09
C VAL A 148 1.64 15.76 -7.62
N TRP A 149 1.23 15.79 -8.89
CA TRP A 149 0.70 17.00 -9.49
C TRP A 149 -0.70 17.36 -9.00
N GLU A 150 -1.54 16.37 -8.76
CA GLU A 150 -2.92 16.56 -8.30
C GLU A 150 -2.97 16.87 -6.80
N ASP A 151 -2.29 16.05 -6.00
CA ASP A 151 -2.32 16.16 -4.53
C ASP A 151 -1.38 17.21 -3.98
N ARG A 152 -0.43 17.71 -4.77
CA ARG A 152 0.67 18.60 -4.35
C ARG A 152 1.49 18.05 -3.17
N ASP A 153 1.28 16.81 -2.82
CA ASP A 153 1.98 16.14 -1.73
C ASP A 153 3.26 15.50 -2.27
N VAL A 154 4.36 16.12 -1.95
CA VAL A 154 5.70 15.67 -2.35
C VAL A 154 6.38 14.78 -1.29
N PHE A 155 5.77 14.63 -0.12
CA PHE A 155 6.36 13.90 0.99
C PHE A 155 6.58 12.43 0.64
N PHE A 156 5.53 11.73 0.19
CA PHE A 156 5.60 10.30 -0.13
C PHE A 156 6.54 10.03 -1.31
N LEU A 157 6.53 10.87 -2.34
CA LEU A 157 7.51 10.75 -3.42
C LEU A 157 8.94 10.92 -2.90
N ARG A 158 9.20 11.91 -2.05
CA ARG A 158 10.52 12.10 -1.43
C ARG A 158 10.93 10.90 -0.61
N ARG A 159 10.03 10.36 0.22
CA ARG A 159 10.27 9.16 1.03
C ARG A 159 10.67 7.97 0.16
N SER A 160 9.92 7.70 -0.91
CA SER A 160 10.22 6.59 -1.82
C SER A 160 11.55 6.75 -2.57
N LEU A 161 11.93 7.99 -2.93
CA LEU A 161 13.24 8.26 -3.52
C LEU A 161 14.39 8.12 -2.51
N LEU A 162 14.18 8.50 -1.25
CA LEU A 162 15.14 8.27 -0.17
C LEU A 162 15.37 6.79 0.05
N GLU A 163 14.33 5.99 0.04
CA GLU A 163 14.42 4.54 0.19
C GLU A 163 15.21 3.89 -0.96
N ILE A 164 15.02 4.34 -2.21
CA ILE A 164 15.87 3.89 -3.33
C ILE A 164 17.33 4.27 -3.12
N ILE A 165 17.62 5.47 -2.64
CA ILE A 165 18.99 5.93 -2.40
C ILE A 165 19.65 5.09 -1.30
N GLU A 166 18.94 4.82 -0.22
CA GLU A 166 19.41 3.98 0.88
C GLU A 166 19.68 2.55 0.42
N GLN A 167 18.79 1.99 -0.39
CA GLN A 167 18.90 0.63 -0.89
C GLN A 167 19.71 0.52 -2.20
N TRP A 168 20.30 1.62 -2.67
CA TRP A 168 21.04 1.65 -3.94
C TRP A 168 22.07 0.52 -4.11
N PRO A 169 22.90 0.17 -3.09
CA PRO A 169 23.85 -0.91 -3.21
C PRO A 169 23.20 -2.27 -3.51
N ASN A 170 21.97 -2.48 -3.03
CA ASN A 170 21.22 -3.72 -3.24
C ASN A 170 20.45 -3.69 -4.57
N LEU A 171 19.90 -2.54 -4.94
CA LEU A 171 19.12 -2.38 -6.16
C LEU A 171 19.98 -2.35 -7.43
N CYS A 172 21.18 -1.79 -7.33
CA CYS A 172 22.10 -1.56 -8.45
C CYS A 172 23.57 -1.85 -8.06
N PRO A 173 23.89 -3.10 -7.69
CA PRO A 173 25.22 -3.43 -7.16
C PRO A 173 26.37 -3.14 -8.13
N GLU A 174 26.09 -3.14 -9.44
CA GLU A 174 27.11 -2.87 -10.47
C GLU A 174 27.23 -1.38 -10.85
N SER A 175 26.32 -0.52 -10.38
CA SER A 175 26.23 0.87 -10.83
C SER A 175 27.07 1.86 -10.03
N GLY A 176 27.78 1.39 -9.00
CA GLY A 176 28.64 2.25 -8.18
C GLY A 176 27.86 3.26 -7.33
N ILE A 177 28.30 4.54 -7.34
CA ILE A 177 27.73 5.59 -6.51
C ILE A 177 26.33 5.97 -7.02
N CYS A 178 25.37 6.14 -6.09
CA CYS A 178 24.03 6.62 -6.40
C CYS A 178 24.08 7.99 -7.09
N PRO A 179 23.38 8.17 -8.23
CA PRO A 179 23.45 9.43 -9.00
C PRO A 179 22.67 10.59 -8.36
N ALA A 180 21.84 10.33 -7.34
CA ALA A 180 21.04 11.33 -6.66
C ALA A 180 21.35 11.37 -5.16
N SER A 181 21.16 12.54 -4.56
CA SER A 181 21.31 12.73 -3.11
C SER A 181 20.38 13.83 -2.62
N PHE A 182 20.16 13.89 -1.31
CA PHE A 182 19.46 14.97 -0.62
C PHE A 182 20.44 15.71 0.28
N SER A 183 20.25 17.01 0.41
CA SER A 183 21.01 17.84 1.36
C SER A 183 20.59 17.56 2.79
N GLU A 184 21.46 17.88 3.76
CA GLU A 184 21.14 17.77 5.20
C GLU A 184 19.85 18.53 5.57
N GLN A 185 19.63 19.68 4.96
CA GLN A 185 18.43 20.48 5.18
C GLN A 185 17.16 19.81 4.68
N GLU A 186 17.21 19.16 3.49
CA GLU A 186 16.09 18.40 2.94
C GLU A 186 15.79 17.15 3.77
N LEU A 187 16.82 16.50 4.31
CA LEU A 187 16.67 15.36 5.22
C LEU A 187 16.07 15.78 6.56
N ALA A 188 16.50 16.88 7.14
CA ALA A 188 15.94 17.40 8.37
C ALA A 188 14.46 17.80 8.22
N LEU A 189 14.11 18.43 7.09
CA LEU A 189 12.71 18.74 6.78
C LEU A 189 11.87 17.46 6.64
N HIS A 190 12.41 16.45 5.95
CA HIS A 190 11.71 15.17 5.78
C HIS A 190 11.46 14.48 7.11
N ALA A 191 12.44 14.45 8.00
CA ALA A 191 12.31 13.86 9.33
C ALA A 191 11.25 14.57 10.20
N ALA A 192 11.18 15.90 10.14
CA ALA A 192 10.17 16.68 10.85
C ALA A 192 8.75 16.40 10.31
N GLU A 193 8.60 16.31 8.97
CA GLU A 193 7.32 15.97 8.35
C GLU A 193 6.89 14.51 8.68
N GLU A 194 7.84 13.58 8.75
CA GLU A 194 7.57 12.18 9.10
C GLU A 194 7.11 12.03 10.56
N GLU A 195 7.75 12.75 11.49
CA GLU A 195 7.32 12.79 12.87
C GLU A 195 5.90 13.35 13.02
N SER A 196 5.60 14.43 12.30
CA SER A 196 4.26 15.03 12.29
C SER A 196 3.21 14.08 11.73
N LEU A 197 3.52 13.36 10.63
CA LEU A 197 2.64 12.34 10.04
C LEU A 197 2.37 11.18 11.00
N SER A 198 3.39 10.72 11.72
CA SER A 198 3.27 9.66 12.71
C SER A 198 2.33 10.08 13.85
N ASN A 199 2.49 11.31 14.36
CA ASN A 199 1.65 11.86 15.41
C ASN A 199 0.17 11.97 14.97
N VAL A 200 -0.08 12.46 13.75
CA VAL A 200 -1.43 12.49 13.16
C VAL A 200 -2.02 11.08 13.06
N GLY A 201 -1.25 10.13 12.58
CA GLY A 201 -1.68 8.73 12.46
C GLY A 201 -2.07 8.11 13.80
N GLU A 202 -1.33 8.41 14.87
CA GLU A 202 -1.64 7.95 16.23
C GLU A 202 -2.92 8.59 16.77
N ILE A 203 -3.09 9.89 16.62
CA ILE A 203 -4.31 10.62 17.01
C ILE A 203 -5.53 10.05 16.30
N LEU A 204 -5.46 9.82 15.00
CA LEU A 204 -6.55 9.24 14.23
C LEU A 204 -6.86 7.79 14.64
N ARG A 205 -5.84 7.02 15.01
CA ARG A 205 -6.04 5.66 15.55
C ARG A 205 -6.77 5.70 16.88
N LEU A 206 -6.34 6.53 17.82
CA LEU A 206 -7.00 6.71 19.10
C LEU A 206 -8.44 7.19 18.95
N PHE A 207 -8.68 8.10 18.00
CA PHE A 207 -10.02 8.58 17.69
C PHE A 207 -10.91 7.45 17.15
N ARG A 208 -10.42 6.66 16.20
CA ARG A 208 -11.17 5.50 15.67
C ARG A 208 -11.50 4.49 16.76
N ASP A 209 -10.52 4.19 17.63
CA ASP A 209 -10.69 3.23 18.72
C ASP A 209 -11.73 3.71 19.74
N ASN A 210 -11.75 5.01 20.05
CA ASN A 210 -12.71 5.61 21.00
C ASN A 210 -14.14 5.73 20.44
N TRP A 211 -14.27 5.95 19.12
CA TRP A 211 -15.57 6.12 18.46
C TRP A 211 -16.06 4.86 17.75
N GLY A 212 -15.29 3.77 17.81
CA GLY A 212 -15.65 2.51 17.17
C GLY A 212 -15.72 2.58 15.64
N LEU A 213 -15.00 3.52 15.02
CA LEU A 213 -15.01 3.68 13.57
C LEU A 213 -14.32 2.49 12.91
N PRO A 214 -14.94 1.86 11.90
CA PRO A 214 -14.29 0.77 11.19
C PRO A 214 -13.06 1.27 10.42
N PRO A 215 -12.02 0.41 10.22
CA PRO A 215 -10.77 0.79 9.52
C PRO A 215 -10.98 1.32 8.10
N ASN A 216 -12.07 0.94 7.45
CA ASN A 216 -12.44 1.40 6.10
C ASN A 216 -13.16 2.76 6.09
N GLY A 217 -13.43 3.36 7.26
CA GLY A 217 -14.11 4.63 7.39
C GLY A 217 -15.61 4.61 7.05
N MET A 218 -16.19 3.43 6.77
CA MET A 218 -17.62 3.31 6.49
C MET A 218 -18.42 3.34 7.79
N VAL A 219 -19.40 4.22 7.85
CA VAL A 219 -20.34 4.36 8.99
C VAL A 219 -21.78 4.15 8.52
N ASP A 220 -22.66 3.79 9.43
CA ASP A 220 -24.09 3.71 9.11
C ASP A 220 -24.58 5.08 8.64
N PRO A 221 -25.38 5.16 7.56
CA PRO A 221 -25.96 6.42 7.09
C PRO A 221 -26.71 7.20 8.17
N ALA A 222 -27.28 6.53 9.16
CA ALA A 222 -27.97 7.17 10.27
C ALA A 222 -27.03 7.87 11.26
N GLU A 223 -25.75 7.46 11.31
CA GLU A 223 -24.72 8.01 12.21
C GLU A 223 -23.78 8.99 11.49
N PHE A 224 -23.89 9.09 10.15
CA PHE A 224 -22.96 9.84 9.32
C PHE A 224 -22.78 11.29 9.77
N ASP A 225 -23.88 12.02 10.01
CA ASP A 225 -23.82 13.45 10.39
C ASP A 225 -23.15 13.64 11.76
N GLN A 226 -23.42 12.74 12.71
CA GLN A 226 -22.79 12.78 14.04
C GLN A 226 -21.30 12.50 13.97
N VAL A 227 -20.89 11.46 13.23
CA VAL A 227 -19.49 11.10 13.05
C VAL A 227 -18.76 12.20 12.28
N ARG A 228 -19.37 12.75 11.23
CA ARG A 228 -18.79 13.87 10.49
C ARG A 228 -18.53 15.08 11.39
N ALA A 229 -19.50 15.46 12.22
CA ALA A 229 -19.34 16.58 13.15
C ALA A 229 -18.19 16.34 14.13
N ALA A 230 -18.07 15.13 14.69
CA ALA A 230 -16.97 14.76 15.59
C ALA A 230 -15.59 14.77 14.89
N VAL A 231 -15.51 14.31 13.65
CA VAL A 231 -14.29 14.36 12.83
C VAL A 231 -13.85 15.80 12.57
N MET A 232 -14.82 16.71 12.28
CA MET A 232 -14.52 18.12 12.07
C MET A 232 -14.05 18.81 13.35
N GLU A 233 -14.68 18.54 14.49
CA GLU A 233 -14.26 19.08 15.78
C GLU A 233 -12.85 18.63 16.17
N LEU A 234 -12.53 17.35 15.94
CA LEU A 234 -11.19 16.82 16.14
C LEU A 234 -10.16 17.49 15.23
N ARG A 235 -10.50 17.69 13.95
CA ARG A 235 -9.64 18.38 12.99
C ARG A 235 -9.33 19.81 13.46
N ASP A 236 -10.37 20.55 13.82
CA ASP A 236 -10.18 21.94 14.24
C ASP A 236 -9.35 22.04 15.51
N SER A 237 -9.60 21.17 16.49
CA SER A 237 -8.80 21.05 17.71
C SER A 237 -7.34 20.68 17.44
N PHE A 238 -7.11 19.76 16.49
CA PHE A 238 -5.77 19.36 16.06
C PHE A 238 -5.02 20.51 15.37
N ILE A 239 -5.67 21.23 14.45
CA ILE A 239 -5.08 22.37 13.76
C ILE A 239 -4.80 23.53 14.73
N GLU A 240 -5.66 23.74 15.73
CA GLU A 240 -5.47 24.77 16.76
C GLU A 240 -4.35 24.42 17.74
N SER A 241 -3.96 23.17 17.89
CA SER A 241 -2.85 22.75 18.73
C SER A 241 -1.46 23.05 18.16
N ALA A 242 -1.38 23.54 16.93
CA ALA A 242 -0.12 23.88 16.27
C ALA A 242 0.57 25.09 16.96
N ASP A 243 1.89 24.99 17.13
CA ASP A 243 2.71 26.00 17.81
C ASP A 243 2.95 27.25 16.95
N ASP A 244 2.90 27.11 15.61
CA ASP A 244 3.08 28.21 14.67
C ASP A 244 2.27 28.03 13.38
N GLU A 245 2.28 29.07 12.50
CA GLU A 245 1.53 29.05 11.23
C GLU A 245 2.06 28.03 10.23
N ALA A 246 3.36 27.69 10.25
CA ALA A 246 3.93 26.68 9.35
C ALA A 246 3.47 25.27 9.75
N GLU A 247 3.43 24.99 11.04
CA GLU A 247 2.91 23.74 11.59
C GLU A 247 1.40 23.64 11.36
N LYS A 248 0.65 24.73 11.48
CA LYS A 248 -0.77 24.78 11.18
C LYS A 248 -1.09 24.48 9.73
N GLU A 249 -0.30 25.02 8.81
CA GLU A 249 -0.39 24.70 7.38
C GLU A 249 -0.06 23.21 7.13
N LEU A 250 0.96 22.67 7.80
CA LEU A 250 1.33 21.27 7.74
C LEU A 250 0.19 20.38 8.25
N PHE A 251 -0.38 20.64 9.42
CA PHE A 251 -1.48 19.87 10.01
C PHE A 251 -2.72 19.90 9.11
N THR A 252 -3.05 21.05 8.54
CA THR A 252 -4.16 21.18 7.58
C THR A 252 -3.94 20.33 6.34
N ARG A 253 -2.71 20.28 5.83
CA ARG A 253 -2.33 19.48 4.66
C ARG A 253 -2.34 17.99 4.93
N LEU A 254 -1.91 17.57 6.13
CA LEU A 254 -1.81 16.16 6.52
C LEU A 254 -3.15 15.54 6.92
N TRP A 255 -4.19 16.35 7.16
CA TRP A 255 -5.49 15.83 7.55
C TRP A 255 -6.11 14.98 6.44
N PRO A 256 -6.43 13.69 6.71
CA PRO A 256 -6.80 12.74 5.65
C PRO A 256 -8.24 12.89 5.14
N TYR A 257 -9.13 13.50 5.94
CA TYR A 257 -10.55 13.68 5.57
C TYR A 257 -10.76 15.08 5.01
N ARG A 258 -10.41 15.26 3.74
CA ARG A 258 -10.66 16.53 3.03
C ARG A 258 -12.13 16.57 2.59
N GLU A 259 -12.77 17.74 2.71
CA GLU A 259 -14.03 17.96 2.01
C GLU A 259 -13.75 17.91 0.51
N ALA A 260 -14.55 17.12 -0.22
CA ALA A 260 -14.50 17.20 -1.66
C ALA A 260 -14.82 18.64 -2.06
N ASP A 261 -13.93 19.30 -2.75
CA ASP A 261 -14.19 20.62 -3.33
C ASP A 261 -15.44 20.48 -4.20
N SER A 262 -16.51 21.16 -3.78
CA SER A 262 -17.82 21.20 -4.43
C SER A 262 -17.77 21.98 -5.73
#